data_b76e611eaf1755df37db205a61ece3a1
#
_entry.id   b76e611eaf1755df37db205a61ece3a1
#
_cell.length_a   1.000
_cell.length_b   1.000
_cell.length_c   1.000
_cell.angle_alpha   90.00
_cell.angle_beta   90.00
_cell.angle_gamma   90.00
#
_symmetry.space_group_name_H-M   'P 1'
#
loop_
_entity.id
_entity.type
_entity.pdbx_description
1 polymer ?
#
loop_
_entity_poly.entity_id
_entity_poly.type
_entity_poly.pdbx_seq_one_letter_code
_entity_poly.pdbx_strand_id
1 'polypeptide(L)'
;MTDYKRILSLDSAMAIVSFRKDEVNYERKYFVSYPDSVMVLKFTADRPGMQNLIFSYGSNPEAIGDIKTDGPNRLLYTGRLKNNQMKFALRIQAINKGGSLNTTDGKFIVRNADEVIFLLTADTDYKLNFNPDFKDPKTYVGPDPDQTTLAMLDAAAAKNYNELCERHKTDYTQLFGRVKLQLNPHAPMTLQYPAVTDLPTHQRLARYRKGNPDYRLEEIYYQFGRYLLIASSRPGNLPANLQGMWANGVDGPWHVDYHNNINIQMNYWPACSTNLNKCVWPLIDFIRTLVKPGEKTAQAYFGARGWTASISGNIFGFTSPLTDENMSWNFNPMAGPWLATHIWEYYDYTRDKKFLKEVGYDLIKSSANFAVDYLWHKPDGTYTAAPSTSPEHGPVDQGATFVHAVVREILLNAIDASKALGVDSKDRKQWQYVLKHLVPYQIGRYGQLMEWSTDIDDPKDEHRHVNHLFGLHPGHTLSPITTPELTNAAKVVLEPVSYTHLTLPTNS
;
A
#
# COMPACT_ATOMS: atom_id res chain seq x y z
N MET A 1 -16.97 -11.62 32.65
CA MET A 1 -16.54 -10.40 31.96
C MET A 1 -17.74 -9.80 31.25
N THR A 2 -18.07 -8.55 31.55
CA THR A 2 -19.22 -7.80 31.00
C THR A 2 -18.73 -6.49 30.39
N ASP A 3 -19.63 -5.74 29.75
CA ASP A 3 -19.37 -4.41 29.19
C ASP A 3 -18.14 -4.34 28.26
N TYR A 4 -17.85 -5.44 27.55
CA TYR A 4 -16.74 -5.51 26.63
C TYR A 4 -16.94 -4.59 25.44
N LYS A 5 -15.97 -3.68 25.21
CA LYS A 5 -15.90 -2.81 24.05
C LYS A 5 -14.50 -2.83 23.45
N ARG A 6 -14.43 -2.84 22.12
CA ARG A 6 -13.20 -2.65 21.37
C ARG A 6 -13.40 -1.53 20.37
N ILE A 7 -12.60 -0.49 20.48
CA ILE A 7 -12.72 0.74 19.70
C ILE A 7 -11.40 0.99 18.97
N LEU A 8 -11.47 1.33 17.71
CA LEU A 8 -10.40 2.00 16.98
C LEU A 8 -10.78 3.47 16.81
N SER A 9 -10.09 4.37 17.50
CA SER A 9 -10.26 5.80 17.33
C SER A 9 -9.49 6.27 16.10
N LEU A 10 -10.21 6.62 15.03
CA LEU A 10 -9.60 7.13 13.80
C LEU A 10 -8.99 8.51 13.99
N ASP A 11 -9.52 9.32 14.89
CA ASP A 11 -9.01 10.67 15.16
C ASP A 11 -7.66 10.67 15.86
N SER A 12 -7.29 9.58 16.52
CA SER A 12 -6.04 9.48 17.29
C SER A 12 -5.18 8.27 16.92
N ALA A 13 -5.63 7.42 15.99
CA ALA A 13 -4.99 6.15 15.64
C ALA A 13 -4.66 5.28 16.87
N MET A 14 -5.61 5.20 17.81
CA MET A 14 -5.47 4.43 19.03
C MET A 14 -6.51 3.31 19.09
N ALA A 15 -6.07 2.10 19.43
CA ALA A 15 -6.97 1.01 19.77
C ALA A 15 -7.21 0.99 21.28
N ILE A 16 -8.48 0.85 21.67
CA ILE A 16 -8.91 0.87 23.08
C ILE A 16 -9.77 -0.38 23.32
N VAL A 17 -9.47 -1.09 24.39
CA VAL A 17 -10.29 -2.20 24.87
C VAL A 17 -10.69 -1.90 26.31
N SER A 18 -11.99 -1.93 26.59
CA SER A 18 -12.54 -1.80 27.93
C SER A 18 -13.46 -2.97 28.26
N PHE A 19 -13.46 -3.38 29.51
CA PHE A 19 -14.35 -4.42 30.01
C PHE A 19 -14.47 -4.34 31.52
N ARG A 20 -15.53 -4.96 32.06
CA ARG A 20 -15.72 -5.12 33.50
C ARG A 20 -15.55 -6.58 33.91
N LYS A 21 -14.77 -6.82 34.96
CA LYS A 21 -14.57 -8.14 35.56
C LYS A 21 -14.49 -7.99 37.07
N ASP A 22 -15.25 -8.82 37.80
CA ASP A 22 -15.26 -8.84 39.29
C ASP A 22 -15.44 -7.42 39.88
N GLU A 23 -16.40 -6.67 39.35
CA GLU A 23 -16.74 -5.28 39.68
C GLU A 23 -15.63 -4.24 39.45
N VAL A 24 -14.56 -4.60 38.77
CA VAL A 24 -13.47 -3.70 38.39
C VAL A 24 -13.57 -3.39 36.89
N ASN A 25 -13.40 -2.11 36.52
CA ASN A 25 -13.33 -1.67 35.15
C ASN A 25 -11.88 -1.64 34.70
N TYR A 26 -11.60 -2.35 33.62
CA TYR A 26 -10.27 -2.41 32.99
C TYR A 26 -10.27 -1.65 31.69
N GLU A 27 -9.17 -0.93 31.44
CA GLU A 27 -8.92 -0.27 30.15
C GLU A 27 -7.51 -0.62 29.64
N ARG A 28 -7.44 -0.89 28.33
CA ARG A 28 -6.19 -1.13 27.60
C ARG A 28 -6.12 -0.17 26.42
N LYS A 29 -5.01 0.54 26.27
CA LYS A 29 -4.74 1.47 25.17
C LYS A 29 -3.52 1.01 24.40
N TYR A 30 -3.61 1.06 23.08
CA TYR A 30 -2.55 0.63 22.17
C TYR A 30 -2.36 1.66 21.08
N PHE A 31 -1.10 2.02 20.80
CA PHE A 31 -0.73 2.82 19.63
C PHE A 31 0.70 2.51 19.18
N VAL A 32 1.00 2.84 17.92
CA VAL A 32 2.35 2.76 17.35
C VAL A 32 2.77 4.18 16.98
N SER A 33 3.79 4.70 17.68
CA SER A 33 4.32 6.05 17.46
C SER A 33 5.34 6.02 16.33
N TYR A 34 5.02 6.65 15.20
CA TYR A 34 5.98 6.82 14.10
C TYR A 34 7.18 7.68 14.51
N PRO A 35 7.03 8.87 15.17
CA PRO A 35 8.17 9.70 15.55
C PRO A 35 9.08 9.09 16.62
N ASP A 36 8.61 8.08 17.34
CA ASP A 36 9.39 7.43 18.42
C ASP A 36 9.75 5.97 18.07
N SER A 37 9.30 5.45 16.90
CA SER A 37 9.56 4.08 16.44
C SER A 37 9.25 3.01 17.50
N VAL A 38 8.15 3.18 18.25
CA VAL A 38 7.77 2.34 19.38
C VAL A 38 6.29 2.01 19.38
N MET A 39 5.94 0.76 19.64
CA MET A 39 4.59 0.36 20.01
C MET A 39 4.42 0.48 21.53
N VAL A 40 3.34 1.11 21.95
CA VAL A 40 3.02 1.37 23.35
C VAL A 40 1.71 0.68 23.73
N LEU A 41 1.75 -0.14 24.76
CA LEU A 41 0.57 -0.80 25.34
C LEU A 41 0.44 -0.36 26.79
N LYS A 42 -0.71 0.19 27.16
CA LYS A 42 -0.99 0.64 28.53
C LYS A 42 -2.19 -0.11 29.10
N PHE A 43 -2.06 -0.63 30.31
CA PHE A 43 -3.08 -1.38 31.04
C PHE A 43 -3.38 -0.69 32.36
N THR A 44 -4.66 -0.36 32.58
CA THR A 44 -5.13 0.31 33.80
C THR A 44 -6.40 -0.33 34.32
N ALA A 45 -6.73 -0.06 35.58
CA ALA A 45 -8.02 -0.38 36.18
C ALA A 45 -8.50 0.82 37.02
N ASP A 46 -9.80 0.86 37.34
CA ASP A 46 -10.40 1.89 38.18
C ASP A 46 -10.09 1.73 39.69
N ARG A 47 -9.39 0.66 40.09
CA ARG A 47 -8.92 0.41 41.45
C ARG A 47 -7.45 0.08 41.45
N PRO A 48 -6.68 0.53 42.45
CA PRO A 48 -5.26 0.20 42.56
C PRO A 48 -5.04 -1.30 42.80
N GLY A 49 -3.87 -1.80 42.41
CA GLY A 49 -3.47 -3.19 42.63
C GLY A 49 -4.17 -4.24 41.78
N MET A 50 -4.95 -3.85 40.76
CA MET A 50 -5.78 -4.78 40.00
C MET A 50 -5.11 -5.37 38.75
N GLN A 51 -3.93 -4.87 38.36
CA GLN A 51 -3.20 -5.45 37.21
C GLN A 51 -2.45 -6.71 37.65
N ASN A 52 -2.99 -7.85 37.27
CA ASN A 52 -2.37 -9.17 37.46
C ASN A 52 -2.34 -9.84 36.08
N LEU A 53 -1.16 -9.92 35.47
CA LEU A 53 -1.02 -10.46 34.13
C LEU A 53 0.33 -11.14 33.90
N ILE A 54 0.35 -12.05 32.94
CA ILE A 54 1.55 -12.61 32.36
C ILE A 54 1.59 -12.12 30.91
N PHE A 55 2.69 -11.47 30.53
CA PHE A 55 2.96 -11.09 29.16
C PHE A 55 4.08 -11.94 28.61
N SER A 56 3.85 -12.61 27.49
CA SER A 56 4.83 -13.42 26.78
C SER A 56 4.73 -13.18 25.28
N TYR A 57 5.83 -13.39 24.60
CA TYR A 57 5.90 -13.34 23.15
C TYR A 57 5.92 -14.78 22.59
N GLY A 58 5.14 -15.06 21.56
CA GLY A 58 5.18 -16.33 20.83
C GLY A 58 6.30 -16.32 19.78
N SER A 59 7.02 -17.43 19.64
CA SER A 59 8.03 -17.57 18.59
C SER A 59 7.39 -17.60 17.19
N ASN A 60 8.09 -17.04 16.21
CA ASN A 60 7.72 -17.17 14.80
C ASN A 60 8.20 -18.56 14.31
N PRO A 61 7.31 -19.43 13.77
CA PRO A 61 7.69 -20.76 13.29
C PRO A 61 8.67 -20.73 12.11
N GLU A 62 8.69 -19.62 11.32
CA GLU A 62 9.60 -19.44 10.19
C GLU A 62 10.93 -18.76 10.58
N ALA A 63 11.18 -18.63 11.87
CA ALA A 63 12.42 -18.06 12.40
C ALA A 63 13.20 -19.08 13.25
N ILE A 64 14.50 -18.86 13.32
CA ILE A 64 15.40 -19.48 14.30
C ILE A 64 15.86 -18.35 15.21
N GLY A 65 15.49 -18.42 16.49
CA GLY A 65 15.83 -17.36 17.44
C GLY A 65 15.50 -17.72 18.87
N ASP A 66 16.03 -16.90 19.78
CA ASP A 66 15.93 -17.09 21.22
C ASP A 66 15.37 -15.85 21.90
N ILE A 67 14.53 -16.08 22.93
CA ILE A 67 14.06 -15.05 23.84
C ILE A 67 14.97 -15.03 25.08
N LYS A 68 15.53 -13.88 25.38
CA LYS A 68 16.43 -13.68 26.54
C LYS A 68 15.90 -12.58 27.45
N THR A 69 16.15 -12.74 28.73
CA THR A 69 16.03 -11.65 29.69
C THR A 69 17.16 -10.65 29.46
N ASP A 70 16.83 -9.37 29.31
CA ASP A 70 17.73 -8.27 29.03
C ASP A 70 17.63 -7.22 30.16
N GLY A 71 18.09 -7.60 31.34
CA GLY A 71 17.94 -6.79 32.57
C GLY A 71 16.64 -7.09 33.34
N PRO A 72 16.33 -6.33 34.38
CA PRO A 72 15.27 -6.66 35.35
C PRO A 72 13.84 -6.52 34.77
N ASN A 73 13.66 -5.72 33.70
CA ASN A 73 12.35 -5.40 33.16
C ASN A 73 12.34 -5.37 31.62
N ARG A 74 13.30 -6.06 30.99
CA ARG A 74 13.39 -6.15 29.51
C ARG A 74 13.47 -7.60 29.03
N LEU A 75 12.90 -7.84 27.86
CA LEU A 75 13.07 -9.05 27.08
C LEU A 75 13.62 -8.68 25.70
N LEU A 76 14.49 -9.55 25.18
CA LEU A 76 15.04 -9.48 23.84
C LEU A 76 14.77 -10.79 23.12
N TYR A 77 14.12 -10.70 21.96
CA TYR A 77 14.01 -11.79 20.99
C TYR A 77 14.85 -11.45 19.77
N THR A 78 15.88 -12.24 19.52
CA THR A 78 16.74 -12.11 18.34
C THR A 78 16.79 -13.40 17.57
N GLY A 79 16.97 -13.28 16.26
CA GLY A 79 17.06 -14.44 15.41
C GLY A 79 17.27 -14.09 13.94
N ARG A 80 16.97 -15.07 13.11
CA ARG A 80 17.03 -14.98 11.66
C ARG A 80 15.90 -15.77 11.01
N LEU A 81 15.45 -15.30 9.86
CA LEU A 81 14.47 -16.04 9.06
C LEU A 81 15.12 -17.27 8.42
N LYS A 82 14.37 -18.38 8.32
CA LYS A 82 14.89 -19.63 7.76
C LYS A 82 15.17 -19.54 6.26
N ASN A 83 14.32 -18.82 5.52
CA ASN A 83 14.34 -18.78 4.06
C ASN A 83 15.49 -17.93 3.47
N ASN A 84 15.82 -16.80 4.09
CA ASN A 84 16.78 -15.84 3.55
C ASN A 84 17.87 -15.39 4.54
N GLN A 85 17.85 -15.93 5.76
CA GLN A 85 18.80 -15.63 6.86
C GLN A 85 18.78 -14.15 7.31
N MET A 86 17.76 -13.36 6.93
CA MET A 86 17.59 -11.99 7.40
C MET A 86 17.48 -11.98 8.93
N LYS A 87 18.31 -11.17 9.58
CA LYS A 87 18.30 -11.02 11.02
C LYS A 87 17.16 -10.12 11.47
N PHE A 88 16.64 -10.38 12.65
CA PHE A 88 15.66 -9.53 13.31
C PHE A 88 15.94 -9.40 14.81
N ALA A 89 15.44 -8.34 15.40
CA ALA A 89 15.34 -8.16 16.84
C ALA A 89 13.99 -7.56 17.22
N LEU A 90 13.47 -7.99 18.35
CA LEU A 90 12.32 -7.41 19.05
C LEU A 90 12.72 -7.19 20.49
N ARG A 91 12.66 -5.95 21.00
CA ARG A 91 12.85 -5.62 22.40
C ARG A 91 11.57 -5.17 23.04
N ILE A 92 11.37 -5.61 24.27
CA ILE A 92 10.19 -5.24 25.05
C ILE A 92 10.66 -4.78 26.43
N GLN A 93 10.18 -3.62 26.86
CA GLN A 93 10.36 -3.14 28.22
C GLN A 93 9.02 -3.06 28.92
N ALA A 94 8.93 -3.60 30.13
CA ALA A 94 7.79 -3.44 31.01
C ALA A 94 8.06 -2.38 32.08
N ILE A 95 7.07 -1.53 32.34
CA ILE A 95 7.11 -0.48 33.35
C ILE A 95 5.83 -0.63 34.18
N ASN A 96 5.94 -0.86 35.49
CA ASN A 96 4.79 -0.96 36.38
C ASN A 96 4.77 0.21 37.38
N LYS A 97 3.55 0.59 37.75
CA LYS A 97 3.32 1.47 38.91
C LYS A 97 2.62 0.65 39.98
N GLY A 98 3.18 0.65 41.19
CA GLY A 98 2.73 -0.24 42.27
C GLY A 98 2.97 -1.72 41.99
N GLY A 99 2.69 -2.57 42.99
CA GLY A 99 2.83 -4.01 42.87
C GLY A 99 4.23 -4.50 42.59
N SER A 100 4.35 -5.61 41.88
CA SER A 100 5.64 -6.22 41.52
C SER A 100 5.69 -6.63 40.06
N LEU A 101 6.89 -6.55 39.48
CA LEU A 101 7.23 -7.04 38.14
C LEU A 101 8.39 -8.03 38.27
N ASN A 102 8.24 -9.22 37.76
CA ASN A 102 9.30 -10.22 37.65
C ASN A 102 9.49 -10.61 36.20
N THR A 103 10.71 -10.69 35.73
CA THR A 103 11.09 -11.10 34.38
C THR A 103 11.80 -12.43 34.46
N THR A 104 11.21 -13.48 33.93
CA THR A 104 11.75 -14.85 33.98
C THR A 104 11.27 -15.67 32.76
N ASP A 105 12.10 -16.57 32.29
CA ASP A 105 11.76 -17.53 31.23
C ASP A 105 11.09 -16.90 30.01
N GLY A 106 11.56 -15.73 29.56
CA GLY A 106 10.99 -15.02 28.41
C GLY A 106 9.61 -14.40 28.66
N LYS A 107 9.24 -14.16 29.93
CA LYS A 107 7.92 -13.62 30.32
C LYS A 107 8.07 -12.50 31.33
N PHE A 108 7.10 -11.60 31.31
CA PHE A 108 6.85 -10.67 32.41
C PHE A 108 5.69 -11.18 33.25
N ILE A 109 5.90 -11.27 34.56
CA ILE A 109 4.87 -11.61 35.54
C ILE A 109 4.61 -10.38 36.38
N VAL A 110 3.42 -9.80 36.24
CA VAL A 110 2.98 -8.63 37.00
C VAL A 110 1.98 -9.04 38.05
N ARG A 111 2.14 -8.54 39.27
CA ARG A 111 1.24 -8.78 40.42
C ARG A 111 0.88 -7.49 41.11
N ASN A 112 -0.42 -7.28 41.36
CA ASN A 112 -0.99 -6.20 42.13
C ASN A 112 -0.50 -4.80 41.72
N ALA A 113 -0.24 -4.56 40.40
CA ALA A 113 0.14 -3.25 39.92
C ALA A 113 -1.11 -2.37 39.69
N ASP A 114 -0.95 -1.06 39.84
CA ASP A 114 -1.96 -0.06 39.53
C ASP A 114 -2.06 0.18 38.02
N GLU A 115 -0.89 0.17 37.36
CA GLU A 115 -0.72 0.42 35.93
C GLU A 115 0.45 -0.39 35.39
N VAL A 116 0.34 -0.83 34.14
CA VAL A 116 1.46 -1.47 33.43
C VAL A 116 1.55 -0.88 32.02
N ILE A 117 2.77 -0.53 31.61
CA ILE A 117 3.09 -0.08 30.27
C ILE A 117 4.13 -1.03 29.67
N PHE A 118 3.88 -1.46 28.43
CA PHE A 118 4.88 -2.15 27.62
C PHE A 118 5.29 -1.25 26.46
N LEU A 119 6.60 -1.11 26.25
CA LEU A 119 7.23 -0.48 25.11
C LEU A 119 7.88 -1.58 24.27
N LEU A 120 7.55 -1.62 22.97
CA LEU A 120 8.06 -2.62 22.03
C LEU A 120 8.72 -1.92 20.86
N THR A 121 9.93 -2.35 20.51
CA THR A 121 10.66 -1.94 19.31
C THR A 121 11.09 -3.15 18.53
N ALA A 122 10.99 -3.10 17.21
CA ALA A 122 11.36 -4.20 16.32
C ALA A 122 12.08 -3.65 15.09
N ASP A 123 13.06 -4.42 14.60
CA ASP A 123 13.79 -4.11 13.38
C ASP A 123 14.35 -5.37 12.73
N THR A 124 14.80 -5.23 11.49
CA THR A 124 15.53 -6.24 10.74
C THR A 124 16.84 -5.66 10.22
N ASP A 125 17.77 -6.50 9.77
CA ASP A 125 18.97 -6.05 9.07
C ASP A 125 18.72 -5.72 7.58
N TYR A 126 17.46 -5.63 7.14
CA TYR A 126 17.14 -5.19 5.80
C TYR A 126 17.52 -3.72 5.57
N LYS A 127 18.17 -3.47 4.44
CA LYS A 127 18.52 -2.11 4.00
C LYS A 127 17.95 -1.84 2.62
N LEU A 128 17.18 -0.79 2.49
CA LEU A 128 16.73 -0.28 1.20
C LEU A 128 17.95 0.12 0.35
N ASN A 129 18.04 -0.41 -0.88
CA ASN A 129 19.16 -0.16 -1.78
C ASN A 129 18.68 0.19 -3.19
N PHE A 130 18.99 1.40 -3.64
CA PHE A 130 18.61 1.90 -4.97
C PHE A 130 19.59 1.47 -6.09
N ASN A 131 20.75 0.91 -5.73
CA ASN A 131 21.75 0.44 -6.68
C ASN A 131 22.34 -0.90 -6.22
N PRO A 132 21.52 -1.98 -6.17
CA PRO A 132 21.98 -3.26 -5.66
C PRO A 132 23.05 -3.89 -6.55
N ASP A 133 24.09 -4.43 -5.93
CA ASP A 133 25.05 -5.34 -6.57
C ASP A 133 24.65 -6.80 -6.25
N PHE A 134 24.04 -7.48 -7.21
CA PHE A 134 23.58 -8.86 -7.03
C PHE A 134 24.71 -9.90 -6.94
N LYS A 135 25.97 -9.47 -7.07
CA LYS A 135 27.15 -10.32 -6.78
C LYS A 135 27.56 -10.22 -5.30
N ASP A 136 27.14 -9.17 -4.61
CA ASP A 136 27.35 -9.00 -3.18
C ASP A 136 26.19 -9.60 -2.38
N PRO A 137 26.38 -10.68 -1.62
CA PRO A 137 25.35 -11.27 -0.79
C PRO A 137 24.87 -10.35 0.33
N LYS A 138 25.58 -9.26 0.59
CA LYS A 138 25.23 -8.25 1.62
C LYS A 138 24.60 -6.99 1.02
N THR A 139 24.24 -7.00 -0.26
CA THR A 139 23.73 -5.80 -0.95
C THR A 139 22.48 -5.20 -0.28
N TYR A 140 21.71 -5.99 0.46
CA TYR A 140 20.53 -5.56 1.22
C TYR A 140 20.73 -5.66 2.75
N VAL A 141 21.96 -5.89 3.23
CA VAL A 141 22.25 -5.99 4.67
C VAL A 141 22.60 -4.61 5.22
N GLY A 142 21.85 -4.17 6.20
CA GLY A 142 21.99 -2.92 6.93
C GLY A 142 22.58 -3.09 8.34
N PRO A 143 22.23 -2.16 9.24
CA PRO A 143 22.69 -2.20 10.64
C PRO A 143 22.22 -3.46 11.39
N ASP A 144 22.90 -3.75 12.48
CA ASP A 144 22.50 -4.86 13.38
C ASP A 144 21.19 -4.49 14.11
N PRO A 145 20.10 -5.28 13.92
CA PRO A 145 18.79 -5.00 14.50
C PRO A 145 18.78 -5.05 16.02
N ASP A 146 19.72 -5.76 16.65
CA ASP A 146 19.85 -5.76 18.10
C ASP A 146 20.24 -4.37 18.62
N GLN A 147 21.19 -3.71 17.98
CA GLN A 147 21.61 -2.36 18.35
C GLN A 147 20.57 -1.29 18.00
N THR A 148 19.93 -1.39 16.83
CA THR A 148 18.91 -0.41 16.43
C THR A 148 17.69 -0.46 17.34
N THR A 149 17.20 -1.66 17.68
CA THR A 149 16.07 -1.81 18.61
C THR A 149 16.39 -1.36 20.04
N LEU A 150 17.63 -1.52 20.50
CA LEU A 150 18.08 -0.99 21.80
C LEU A 150 18.03 0.54 21.80
N ALA A 151 18.62 1.17 20.80
CA ALA A 151 18.62 2.63 20.68
C ALA A 151 17.21 3.22 20.60
N MET A 152 16.31 2.60 19.81
CA MET A 152 14.90 2.99 19.73
C MET A 152 14.20 2.87 21.07
N LEU A 153 14.40 1.74 21.78
CA LEU A 153 13.76 1.49 23.07
C LEU A 153 14.24 2.47 24.14
N ASP A 154 15.55 2.71 24.25
CA ASP A 154 16.11 3.65 25.20
C ASP A 154 15.61 5.09 24.96
N ALA A 155 15.54 5.50 23.69
CA ALA A 155 14.99 6.81 23.32
C ALA A 155 13.49 6.94 23.67
N ALA A 156 12.71 5.87 23.51
CA ALA A 156 11.30 5.85 23.91
C ALA A 156 11.13 5.80 25.42
N ALA A 157 11.91 4.98 26.13
CA ALA A 157 11.85 4.80 27.57
C ALA A 157 12.30 6.06 28.37
N ALA A 158 13.05 6.96 27.75
CA ALA A 158 13.39 8.26 28.32
C ALA A 158 12.18 9.22 28.42
N LYS A 159 11.04 8.88 27.79
CA LYS A 159 9.81 9.66 27.79
C LYS A 159 8.74 8.96 28.62
N ASN A 160 7.89 9.75 29.27
CA ASN A 160 6.71 9.18 29.92
C ASN A 160 5.58 8.87 28.92
N TYR A 161 4.57 8.12 29.36
CA TYR A 161 3.43 7.72 28.51
C TYR A 161 2.72 8.90 27.85
N ASN A 162 2.51 9.99 28.59
CA ASN A 162 1.78 11.15 28.07
C ASN A 162 2.58 11.85 26.98
N GLU A 163 3.88 11.97 27.11
CA GLU A 163 4.76 12.52 26.08
C GLU A 163 4.72 11.67 24.82
N LEU A 164 4.84 10.34 24.92
CA LEU A 164 4.75 9.43 23.77
C LEU A 164 3.37 9.52 23.10
N CYS A 165 2.30 9.56 23.89
CA CYS A 165 0.94 9.67 23.39
C CYS A 165 0.68 10.99 22.65
N GLU A 166 1.14 12.12 23.21
CA GLU A 166 0.98 13.44 22.56
C GLU A 166 1.83 13.58 21.29
N ARG A 167 3.04 13.05 21.27
CA ARG A 167 3.89 13.01 20.08
C ARG A 167 3.25 12.18 18.96
N HIS A 168 2.75 10.99 19.30
CA HIS A 168 1.99 10.13 18.39
C HIS A 168 0.78 10.86 17.79
N LYS A 169 -0.07 11.43 18.66
CA LYS A 169 -1.27 12.15 18.20
C LYS A 169 -0.92 13.36 17.33
N THR A 170 0.05 14.17 17.75
CA THR A 170 0.48 15.36 17.01
C THR A 170 0.93 14.99 15.60
N ASP A 171 1.79 13.99 15.46
CA ASP A 171 2.24 13.51 14.14
C ASP A 171 1.08 12.98 13.29
N TYR A 172 0.25 12.11 13.86
CA TYR A 172 -0.85 11.49 13.12
C TYR A 172 -1.90 12.52 12.69
N THR A 173 -2.32 13.41 13.58
CA THR A 173 -3.38 14.40 13.30
C THR A 173 -2.94 15.47 12.30
N GLN A 174 -1.65 15.75 12.17
CA GLN A 174 -1.12 16.59 11.09
C GLN A 174 -1.41 16.04 9.69
N LEU A 175 -1.60 14.74 9.55
CA LEU A 175 -1.97 14.09 8.30
C LEU A 175 -3.49 13.84 8.24
N PHE A 176 -4.03 13.20 9.24
CA PHE A 176 -5.44 12.77 9.27
C PHE A 176 -6.39 13.97 9.25
N GLY A 177 -6.10 15.01 10.02
CA GLY A 177 -6.92 16.21 10.14
C GLY A 177 -6.99 17.11 8.91
N ARG A 178 -6.20 16.85 7.85
CA ARG A 178 -6.18 17.68 6.63
C ARG A 178 -7.45 17.62 5.80
N VAL A 179 -8.23 16.54 5.93
CA VAL A 179 -9.43 16.32 5.14
C VAL A 179 -10.55 15.82 6.05
N LYS A 180 -11.72 16.44 5.90
CA LYS A 180 -12.98 16.01 6.50
C LYS A 180 -13.98 15.78 5.38
N LEU A 181 -14.73 14.68 5.45
CA LEU A 181 -15.84 14.38 4.55
C LEU A 181 -17.13 14.44 5.34
N GLN A 182 -18.12 15.14 4.80
CA GLN A 182 -19.49 15.18 5.32
C GLN A 182 -20.45 15.04 4.15
N LEU A 183 -21.16 13.91 4.08
CA LEU A 183 -22.02 13.57 2.94
C LEU A 183 -23.42 14.16 3.03
N ASN A 184 -23.93 14.40 4.23
CA ASN A 184 -25.25 14.99 4.42
C ASN A 184 -25.26 16.06 5.53
N PRO A 185 -24.69 17.25 5.27
CA PRO A 185 -24.58 18.30 6.30
C PRO A 185 -25.93 18.89 6.72
N HIS A 186 -26.96 18.76 5.89
CA HIS A 186 -28.30 19.34 6.11
C HIS A 186 -29.32 18.32 6.57
N ALA A 187 -28.97 17.04 6.75
CA ALA A 187 -29.89 16.07 7.33
C ALA A 187 -30.30 16.53 8.73
N PRO A 188 -31.62 16.62 9.03
CA PRO A 188 -32.06 16.89 10.39
C PRO A 188 -31.36 15.93 11.36
N MET A 189 -30.98 16.43 12.54
CA MET A 189 -30.33 15.58 13.57
C MET A 189 -31.22 14.36 13.93
N THR A 190 -32.50 14.46 13.71
CA THR A 190 -33.47 13.35 13.86
C THR A 190 -33.31 12.25 12.79
N LEU A 191 -32.78 12.59 11.60
CA LEU A 191 -32.40 11.63 10.55
C LEU A 191 -30.91 11.20 10.66
N GLN A 192 -30.11 11.86 11.47
CA GLN A 192 -28.75 11.42 11.81
C GLN A 192 -28.74 10.24 12.79
N TYR A 193 -29.86 9.58 12.99
CA TYR A 193 -29.98 8.33 13.75
C TYR A 193 -29.09 8.27 15.01
N PRO A 194 -29.31 9.08 16.07
CA PRO A 194 -28.48 8.98 17.27
C PRO A 194 -28.41 7.54 17.79
N ALA A 195 -29.52 6.79 17.69
CA ALA A 195 -29.56 5.36 18.01
C ALA A 195 -28.69 4.46 17.10
N VAL A 196 -28.33 4.91 15.89
CA VAL A 196 -27.48 4.11 14.96
C VAL A 196 -26.00 4.36 15.22
N THR A 197 -25.60 5.57 15.61
CA THR A 197 -24.20 5.89 15.90
C THR A 197 -23.66 5.16 17.12
N ASP A 198 -24.54 4.73 18.02
CA ASP A 198 -24.15 3.95 19.21
C ASP A 198 -24.05 2.44 18.93
N LEU A 199 -24.50 1.99 17.75
CA LEU A 199 -24.38 0.59 17.36
C LEU A 199 -22.93 0.23 16.99
N PRO A 200 -22.48 -0.98 17.35
CA PRO A 200 -21.22 -1.51 16.86
C PRO A 200 -21.16 -1.55 15.32
N THR A 201 -19.98 -1.35 14.74
CA THR A 201 -19.79 -1.27 13.28
C THR A 201 -20.39 -2.45 12.53
N HIS A 202 -20.26 -3.68 13.03
CA HIS A 202 -20.83 -4.86 12.37
C HIS A 202 -22.36 -4.82 12.28
N GLN A 203 -23.05 -4.25 13.28
CA GLN A 203 -24.51 -4.07 13.25
C GLN A 203 -24.90 -2.96 12.27
N ARG A 204 -24.14 -1.88 12.20
CA ARG A 204 -24.33 -0.80 11.20
C ARG A 204 -24.18 -1.35 9.79
N LEU A 205 -23.13 -2.13 9.51
CA LEU A 205 -22.92 -2.80 8.23
C LEU A 205 -24.08 -3.75 7.87
N ALA A 206 -24.59 -4.54 8.83
CA ALA A 206 -25.73 -5.42 8.61
C ALA A 206 -27.01 -4.64 8.25
N ARG A 207 -27.22 -3.47 8.84
CA ARG A 207 -28.34 -2.56 8.50
C ARG A 207 -28.15 -1.96 7.10
N TYR A 208 -26.95 -1.48 6.79
CA TYR A 208 -26.61 -0.89 5.49
C TYR A 208 -26.85 -1.89 4.35
N ARG A 209 -26.42 -3.14 4.51
CA ARG A 209 -26.68 -4.22 3.54
C ARG A 209 -28.17 -4.50 3.28
N LYS A 210 -29.05 -4.13 4.21
CA LYS A 210 -30.50 -4.23 4.06
C LYS A 210 -31.14 -2.99 3.41
N GLY A 211 -30.32 -2.09 2.84
CA GLY A 211 -30.77 -0.89 2.17
C GLY A 211 -31.11 0.30 3.11
N ASN A 212 -30.69 0.26 4.37
CA ASN A 212 -30.86 1.41 5.26
C ASN A 212 -29.67 2.35 5.11
N PRO A 213 -29.84 3.59 4.62
CA PRO A 213 -28.75 4.55 4.44
C PRO A 213 -28.04 4.86 5.76
N ASP A 214 -26.74 4.98 5.73
CA ASP A 214 -25.90 5.38 6.87
C ASP A 214 -24.73 6.23 6.39
N TYR A 215 -24.98 7.50 6.08
CA TYR A 215 -23.96 8.44 5.58
C TYR A 215 -22.75 8.55 6.51
N ARG A 216 -22.98 8.44 7.83
CA ARG A 216 -21.89 8.48 8.81
C ARG A 216 -21.00 7.24 8.73
N LEU A 217 -21.54 6.08 8.35
CA LEU A 217 -20.75 4.87 8.10
C LEU A 217 -19.90 5.02 6.83
N GLU A 218 -20.45 5.66 5.79
CA GLU A 218 -19.72 5.96 4.56
C GLU A 218 -18.56 6.95 4.80
N GLU A 219 -18.80 8.00 5.59
CA GLU A 219 -17.78 8.94 6.05
C GLU A 219 -16.67 8.24 6.85
N ILE A 220 -17.05 7.32 7.76
CA ILE A 220 -16.10 6.51 8.54
C ILE A 220 -15.30 5.60 7.60
N TYR A 221 -15.93 4.98 6.61
CA TYR A 221 -15.25 4.11 5.64
C TYR A 221 -14.20 4.87 4.84
N TYR A 222 -14.53 6.06 4.35
CA TYR A 222 -13.58 6.95 3.69
C TYR A 222 -12.38 7.31 4.60
N GLN A 223 -12.66 7.73 5.84
CA GLN A 223 -11.61 8.07 6.80
C GLN A 223 -10.80 6.85 7.25
N PHE A 224 -11.42 5.66 7.28
CA PHE A 224 -10.73 4.42 7.58
C PHE A 224 -9.69 4.07 6.49
N GLY A 225 -10.02 4.26 5.21
CA GLY A 225 -9.05 4.13 4.11
C GLY A 225 -7.84 5.06 4.28
N ARG A 226 -8.07 6.33 4.66
CA ARG A 226 -6.99 7.28 4.96
C ARG A 226 -6.16 6.86 6.17
N TYR A 227 -6.80 6.37 7.23
CA TYR A 227 -6.11 5.80 8.40
C TYR A 227 -5.20 4.63 8.00
N LEU A 228 -5.69 3.69 7.19
CA LEU A 228 -4.90 2.54 6.74
C LEU A 228 -3.65 2.98 5.97
N LEU A 229 -3.77 3.96 5.08
CA LEU A 229 -2.63 4.47 4.33
C LEU A 229 -1.62 5.20 5.23
N ILE A 230 -2.07 6.06 6.15
CA ILE A 230 -1.20 6.73 7.12
C ILE A 230 -0.47 5.71 8.01
N ALA A 231 -1.16 4.66 8.44
CA ALA A 231 -0.61 3.65 9.34
C ALA A 231 0.40 2.71 8.65
N SER A 232 0.25 2.47 7.34
CA SER A 232 1.06 1.51 6.58
C SER A 232 2.13 2.14 5.69
N SER A 233 2.10 3.47 5.46
CA SER A 233 2.98 4.09 4.47
C SER A 233 3.48 5.46 4.93
N ARG A 234 4.66 5.45 5.54
CA ARG A 234 5.34 6.66 6.04
C ARG A 234 6.76 6.76 5.47
N PRO A 235 7.27 7.98 5.22
CA PRO A 235 8.64 8.16 4.72
C PRO A 235 9.67 7.36 5.51
N GLY A 236 10.58 6.69 4.82
CA GLY A 236 11.60 5.83 5.43
C GLY A 236 11.17 4.37 5.69
N ASN A 237 9.89 4.04 5.50
CA ASN A 237 9.38 2.68 5.58
C ASN A 237 9.16 2.06 4.19
N LEU A 238 8.89 0.76 4.16
CA LEU A 238 8.42 0.08 2.95
C LEU A 238 6.98 0.49 2.61
N PRO A 239 6.56 0.40 1.34
CA PRO A 239 5.17 0.71 0.97
C PRO A 239 4.19 -0.34 1.49
N ALA A 240 2.90 0.03 1.49
CA ALA A 240 1.81 -0.90 1.75
C ALA A 240 1.81 -2.02 0.70
N ASN A 241 1.90 -3.28 1.15
CA ASN A 241 1.79 -4.47 0.28
C ASN A 241 0.32 -4.90 0.08
N LEU A 242 0.07 -6.13 -0.41
CA LEU A 242 -1.29 -6.67 -0.62
C LEU A 242 -2.20 -6.55 0.62
N GLN A 243 -1.64 -6.71 1.82
CA GLN A 243 -2.36 -6.62 3.09
C GLN A 243 -2.13 -5.28 3.81
N GLY A 244 -1.57 -4.29 3.15
CA GLY A 244 -1.09 -3.06 3.78
C GLY A 244 0.18 -3.33 4.58
N MET A 245 0.05 -3.61 5.88
CA MET A 245 1.09 -4.14 6.76
C MET A 245 0.53 -5.14 7.77
N TRP A 246 -0.74 -5.48 7.64
CA TRP A 246 -1.44 -6.38 8.56
C TRP A 246 -1.51 -7.79 7.99
N ALA A 247 -0.70 -8.71 8.53
CA ALA A 247 -0.77 -10.13 8.21
C ALA A 247 -1.22 -10.91 9.44
N ASN A 248 -2.10 -11.90 9.23
CA ASN A 248 -2.53 -12.81 10.28
C ASN A 248 -1.69 -14.09 10.23
N GLY A 249 -0.39 -13.95 10.48
CA GLY A 249 0.54 -15.08 10.42
C GLY A 249 1.78 -14.74 9.58
N VAL A 250 2.58 -15.76 9.30
CA VAL A 250 3.87 -15.64 8.60
C VAL A 250 3.76 -15.85 7.10
N ASP A 251 2.67 -16.41 6.64
CA ASP A 251 2.31 -16.56 5.24
C ASP A 251 0.88 -16.06 5.03
N GLY A 252 0.65 -15.33 3.99
CA GLY A 252 -0.63 -14.75 3.63
C GLY A 252 -0.98 -15.00 2.17
N PRO A 253 -2.18 -14.64 1.74
CA PRO A 253 -2.57 -14.76 0.33
C PRO A 253 -1.51 -14.17 -0.59
N TRP A 254 -1.15 -14.91 -1.66
CA TRP A 254 -0.12 -14.56 -2.65
C TRP A 254 1.24 -14.17 -2.02
N HIS A 255 1.61 -14.84 -0.90
CA HIS A 255 2.87 -14.62 -0.18
C HIS A 255 3.12 -13.16 0.26
N VAL A 256 2.05 -12.35 0.36
CA VAL A 256 2.11 -10.94 0.82
C VAL A 256 3.06 -10.09 -0.02
N ASP A 257 3.19 -10.38 -1.31
CA ASP A 257 4.06 -9.66 -2.24
C ASP A 257 3.53 -8.27 -2.62
N TYR A 258 4.26 -7.58 -3.49
CA TYR A 258 3.80 -6.38 -4.18
C TYR A 258 3.25 -6.79 -5.55
N HIS A 259 1.94 -6.88 -5.68
CA HIS A 259 1.30 -7.12 -6.96
C HIS A 259 1.23 -5.82 -7.77
N ASN A 260 1.91 -5.83 -8.93
CA ASN A 260 2.14 -4.64 -9.75
C ASN A 260 1.15 -4.51 -10.91
N ASN A 261 0.10 -5.32 -10.97
CA ASN A 261 -0.91 -5.23 -12.03
C ASN A 261 -2.12 -4.37 -11.65
N ILE A 262 -2.33 -4.08 -10.37
CA ILE A 262 -3.37 -3.19 -9.85
C ILE A 262 -3.19 -2.91 -8.35
N ASN A 263 -2.81 -3.91 -7.53
CA ASN A 263 -3.00 -3.86 -6.09
C ASN A 263 -2.15 -2.78 -5.43
N ILE A 264 -0.83 -2.74 -5.69
CA ILE A 264 0.02 -1.70 -5.11
C ILE A 264 -0.38 -0.31 -5.63
N GLN A 265 -0.72 -0.20 -6.91
CA GLN A 265 -1.16 1.07 -7.49
C GLN A 265 -2.45 1.57 -6.83
N MET A 266 -3.46 0.70 -6.68
CA MET A 266 -4.74 1.03 -6.07
C MET A 266 -4.59 1.49 -4.62
N ASN A 267 -3.66 0.90 -3.85
CA ASN A 267 -3.38 1.33 -2.48
C ASN A 267 -3.01 2.82 -2.41
N TYR A 268 -2.41 3.37 -3.48
CA TYR A 268 -1.91 4.75 -3.49
C TYR A 268 -2.78 5.75 -4.28
N TRP A 269 -3.79 5.30 -5.04
CA TRP A 269 -4.68 6.22 -5.76
C TRP A 269 -5.32 7.30 -4.89
N PRO A 270 -5.75 7.03 -3.65
CA PRO A 270 -6.32 8.08 -2.81
C PRO A 270 -5.27 9.00 -2.18
N ALA A 271 -3.97 8.69 -2.27
CA ALA A 271 -2.96 9.40 -1.49
C ALA A 271 -2.89 10.90 -1.80
N CYS A 272 -2.70 11.27 -3.06
CA CYS A 272 -2.59 12.67 -3.46
C CYS A 272 -3.94 13.39 -3.38
N SER A 273 -5.02 12.77 -3.89
CA SER A 273 -6.37 13.34 -3.90
C SER A 273 -6.96 13.58 -2.51
N THR A 274 -6.49 12.85 -1.48
CA THR A 274 -6.93 13.01 -0.09
C THR A 274 -5.90 13.71 0.80
N ASN A 275 -4.97 14.49 0.20
CA ASN A 275 -3.96 15.29 0.88
C ASN A 275 -3.00 14.48 1.77
N LEU A 276 -2.59 13.29 1.29
CA LEU A 276 -1.64 12.40 1.94
C LEU A 276 -0.36 12.20 1.11
N ASN A 277 0.09 13.25 0.40
CA ASN A 277 1.26 13.20 -0.49
C ASN A 277 2.51 12.62 0.18
N LYS A 278 2.71 12.89 1.48
CA LYS A 278 3.84 12.30 2.23
C LYS A 278 3.79 10.78 2.29
N CYS A 279 2.59 10.18 2.23
CA CYS A 279 2.42 8.73 2.26
C CYS A 279 2.78 8.05 0.92
N VAL A 280 3.04 8.81 -0.15
CA VAL A 280 3.49 8.28 -1.44
C VAL A 280 4.98 7.95 -1.43
N TRP A 281 5.78 8.58 -0.56
CA TRP A 281 7.24 8.40 -0.55
C TRP A 281 7.71 6.95 -0.43
N PRO A 282 7.12 6.07 0.39
CA PRO A 282 7.50 4.66 0.39
C PRO A 282 7.32 3.97 -0.98
N LEU A 283 6.25 4.30 -1.72
CA LEU A 283 6.06 3.80 -3.08
C LEU A 283 7.13 4.36 -4.03
N ILE A 284 7.45 5.66 -3.95
CA ILE A 284 8.52 6.28 -4.75
C ILE A 284 9.84 5.57 -4.49
N ASP A 285 10.20 5.35 -3.23
CA ASP A 285 11.44 4.67 -2.86
C ASP A 285 11.43 3.20 -3.30
N PHE A 286 10.30 2.50 -3.22
CA PHE A 286 10.16 1.16 -3.78
C PHE A 286 10.40 1.15 -5.30
N ILE A 287 9.77 2.06 -6.05
CA ILE A 287 9.98 2.20 -7.50
C ILE A 287 11.48 2.42 -7.81
N ARG A 288 12.17 3.26 -7.04
CA ARG A 288 13.61 3.49 -7.18
C ARG A 288 14.43 2.21 -7.01
N THR A 289 14.03 1.31 -6.12
CA THR A 289 14.71 0.01 -5.95
C THR A 289 14.53 -0.93 -7.13
N LEU A 290 13.45 -0.76 -7.91
CA LEU A 290 13.15 -1.60 -9.07
C LEU A 290 13.91 -1.16 -10.34
N VAL A 291 14.47 0.05 -10.39
CA VAL A 291 15.08 0.59 -11.63
C VAL A 291 16.26 -0.26 -12.07
N LYS A 292 17.25 -0.45 -11.21
CA LYS A 292 18.49 -1.18 -11.56
C LYS A 292 18.25 -2.65 -11.95
N PRO A 293 17.47 -3.44 -11.22
CA PRO A 293 17.08 -4.78 -11.67
C PRO A 293 16.15 -4.72 -12.89
N GLY A 294 15.26 -3.74 -12.98
CA GLY A 294 14.34 -3.54 -14.11
C GLY A 294 15.03 -3.19 -15.43
N GLU A 295 16.17 -2.49 -15.39
CA GLU A 295 17.01 -2.29 -16.57
C GLU A 295 17.56 -3.62 -17.11
N LYS A 296 17.96 -4.54 -16.23
CA LYS A 296 18.39 -5.88 -16.62
C LYS A 296 17.24 -6.69 -17.21
N THR A 297 16.07 -6.59 -16.61
CA THR A 297 14.86 -7.26 -17.12
C THR A 297 14.49 -6.72 -18.50
N ALA A 298 14.47 -5.39 -18.68
CA ALA A 298 14.19 -4.75 -19.96
C ALA A 298 15.17 -5.23 -21.07
N GLN A 299 16.45 -5.25 -20.76
CA GLN A 299 17.47 -5.69 -21.72
C GLN A 299 17.39 -7.19 -22.01
N ALA A 300 17.25 -8.03 -20.96
CA ALA A 300 17.33 -9.49 -21.11
C ALA A 300 16.11 -10.10 -21.79
N TYR A 301 14.91 -9.62 -21.47
CA TYR A 301 13.67 -10.18 -22.03
C TYR A 301 13.18 -9.49 -23.29
N PHE A 302 13.51 -8.20 -23.46
CA PHE A 302 12.91 -7.38 -24.52
C PHE A 302 13.94 -6.69 -25.42
N GLY A 303 15.24 -6.77 -25.11
CA GLY A 303 16.29 -6.02 -25.84
C GLY A 303 16.09 -4.49 -25.76
N ALA A 304 15.35 -4.01 -24.79
CA ALA A 304 14.91 -2.62 -24.68
C ALA A 304 15.80 -1.83 -23.74
N ARG A 305 15.90 -0.52 -23.99
CA ARG A 305 16.47 0.45 -23.05
C ARG A 305 15.50 0.67 -21.86
N GLY A 306 15.97 1.42 -20.87
CA GLY A 306 15.18 1.81 -19.74
C GLY A 306 14.89 0.67 -18.79
N TRP A 307 13.81 0.79 -18.02
CA TRP A 307 13.45 -0.19 -17.00
C TRP A 307 11.98 -0.61 -17.06
N THR A 308 11.74 -1.84 -16.64
CA THR A 308 10.40 -2.35 -16.39
C THR A 308 10.38 -3.30 -15.20
N ALA A 309 9.17 -3.66 -14.76
CA ALA A 309 8.89 -4.71 -13.81
C ALA A 309 7.70 -5.54 -14.29
N SER A 310 7.59 -6.77 -13.80
CA SER A 310 6.47 -7.65 -14.10
C SER A 310 5.44 -7.65 -12.97
N ILE A 311 4.50 -8.61 -13.00
CA ILE A 311 3.30 -8.65 -12.15
C ILE A 311 3.61 -8.71 -10.66
N SER A 312 4.64 -9.43 -10.26
CA SER A 312 5.07 -9.58 -8.86
C SER A 312 6.33 -8.80 -8.56
N GLY A 313 6.41 -8.22 -7.38
CA GLY A 313 7.60 -7.56 -6.86
C GLY A 313 7.85 -7.90 -5.40
N ASN A 314 9.06 -7.67 -4.93
CA ASN A 314 9.43 -7.82 -3.53
C ASN A 314 10.49 -6.78 -3.13
N ILE A 315 10.81 -6.74 -1.85
CA ILE A 315 11.78 -5.77 -1.29
C ILE A 315 13.22 -5.98 -1.76
N PHE A 316 13.51 -7.08 -2.46
CA PHE A 316 14.83 -7.42 -2.98
C PHE A 316 15.00 -7.10 -4.47
N GLY A 317 14.10 -6.31 -5.05
CA GLY A 317 14.19 -5.85 -6.43
C GLY A 317 13.83 -6.90 -7.48
N PHE A 318 12.90 -7.81 -7.18
CA PHE A 318 12.40 -8.75 -8.18
C PHE A 318 11.55 -8.02 -9.23
N THR A 319 11.92 -8.16 -10.50
CA THR A 319 11.29 -7.46 -11.64
C THR A 319 10.97 -8.36 -12.82
N SER A 320 11.46 -9.61 -12.82
CA SER A 320 11.26 -10.55 -13.92
C SER A 320 9.83 -11.10 -13.97
N PRO A 321 9.38 -11.60 -15.13
CA PRO A 321 8.21 -12.47 -15.17
C PRO A 321 8.39 -13.69 -14.25
N LEU A 322 7.31 -14.22 -13.73
CA LEU A 322 7.32 -15.49 -12.98
C LEU A 322 7.52 -16.67 -13.95
N THR A 323 7.90 -17.81 -13.41
CA THR A 323 8.13 -19.05 -14.19
C THR A 323 6.85 -19.86 -14.38
N ASP A 324 5.74 -19.21 -14.67
CA ASP A 324 4.45 -19.86 -14.90
C ASP A 324 4.16 -19.91 -16.40
N GLU A 325 3.60 -21.03 -16.89
CA GLU A 325 3.25 -21.22 -18.29
C GLU A 325 2.04 -20.39 -18.72
N ASN A 326 1.23 -19.95 -17.78
CA ASN A 326 0.06 -19.13 -18.08
C ASN A 326 0.47 -17.65 -18.30
N MET A 327 0.67 -17.32 -19.56
CA MET A 327 1.06 -15.97 -19.98
C MET A 327 -0.03 -14.91 -19.72
N SER A 328 -1.29 -15.27 -19.66
CA SER A 328 -2.40 -14.31 -19.53
C SER A 328 -2.35 -13.51 -18.23
N TRP A 329 -1.91 -14.13 -17.13
CA TRP A 329 -1.75 -13.44 -15.86
C TRP A 329 -0.29 -13.02 -15.58
N ASN A 330 0.68 -13.81 -16.02
CA ASN A 330 2.09 -13.65 -15.65
C ASN A 330 2.82 -12.58 -16.49
N PHE A 331 2.48 -12.48 -17.78
CA PHE A 331 3.15 -11.58 -18.70
C PHE A 331 2.55 -10.18 -18.65
N ASN A 332 3.17 -9.31 -17.88
CA ASN A 332 2.79 -7.90 -17.77
C ASN A 332 4.01 -6.97 -17.85
N PRO A 333 4.50 -6.67 -19.08
CA PRO A 333 5.67 -5.81 -19.25
C PRO A 333 5.38 -4.34 -18.91
N MET A 334 4.11 -3.95 -18.77
CA MET A 334 3.72 -2.57 -18.48
C MET A 334 3.55 -2.28 -16.97
N ALA A 335 3.83 -3.24 -16.09
CA ALA A 335 3.78 -2.98 -14.64
C ALA A 335 4.78 -1.90 -14.20
N GLY A 336 6.01 -1.91 -14.71
CA GLY A 336 6.98 -0.86 -14.47
C GLY A 336 6.53 0.52 -14.96
N PRO A 337 6.16 0.67 -16.25
CA PRO A 337 5.57 1.92 -16.76
C PRO A 337 4.35 2.41 -15.97
N TRP A 338 3.46 1.53 -15.55
CA TRP A 338 2.33 1.91 -14.71
C TRP A 338 2.78 2.43 -13.34
N LEU A 339 3.73 1.76 -12.69
CA LEU A 339 4.32 2.28 -11.45
C LEU A 339 4.94 3.67 -11.64
N ALA A 340 5.62 3.89 -12.76
CA ALA A 340 6.24 5.19 -13.07
C ALA A 340 5.21 6.33 -13.24
N THR A 341 3.95 6.05 -13.58
CA THR A 341 2.91 7.11 -13.67
C THR A 341 2.63 7.76 -12.32
N HIS A 342 2.79 7.04 -11.20
CA HIS A 342 2.63 7.60 -9.85
C HIS A 342 3.67 8.68 -9.52
N ILE A 343 4.84 8.63 -10.15
CA ILE A 343 5.89 9.65 -10.01
C ILE A 343 5.42 10.98 -10.60
N TRP A 344 4.78 10.91 -11.80
CA TRP A 344 4.19 12.08 -12.42
C TRP A 344 3.00 12.59 -11.62
N GLU A 345 2.09 11.71 -11.17
CA GLU A 345 0.95 12.08 -10.33
C GLU A 345 1.39 12.85 -9.08
N TYR A 346 2.42 12.36 -8.38
CA TYR A 346 2.97 13.08 -7.22
C TYR A 346 3.41 14.50 -7.59
N TYR A 347 4.14 14.68 -8.71
CA TYR A 347 4.54 16.01 -9.18
C TYR A 347 3.32 16.84 -9.59
N ASP A 348 2.35 16.25 -10.26
CA ASP A 348 1.18 16.96 -10.76
C ASP A 348 0.33 17.54 -9.63
N TYR A 349 0.22 16.82 -8.51
CA TYR A 349 -0.43 17.33 -7.29
C TYR A 349 0.43 18.31 -6.48
N THR A 350 1.74 18.10 -6.40
CA THR A 350 2.61 18.89 -5.51
C THR A 350 3.26 20.09 -6.19
N ARG A 351 3.44 20.03 -7.51
CA ARG A 351 4.23 20.98 -8.32
C ARG A 351 5.67 21.15 -7.82
N ASP A 352 6.20 20.16 -7.10
CA ASP A 352 7.56 20.17 -6.57
C ASP A 352 8.58 19.92 -7.69
N LYS A 353 9.06 21.01 -8.32
CA LYS A 353 10.09 20.94 -9.39
C LYS A 353 11.42 20.37 -8.90
N LYS A 354 11.74 20.52 -7.62
CA LYS A 354 12.96 19.95 -7.06
C LYS A 354 12.87 18.44 -7.04
N PHE A 355 11.75 17.90 -6.53
CA PHE A 355 11.46 16.46 -6.61
C PHE A 355 11.52 15.94 -8.04
N LEU A 356 10.83 16.61 -8.98
CA LEU A 356 10.81 16.19 -10.37
C LEU A 356 12.22 16.12 -10.97
N LYS A 357 13.06 17.15 -10.71
CA LYS A 357 14.42 17.22 -11.22
C LYS A 357 15.36 16.19 -10.60
N GLU A 358 15.31 16.03 -9.27
CA GLU A 358 16.31 15.25 -8.53
C GLU A 358 15.94 13.76 -8.40
N VAL A 359 14.66 13.40 -8.51
CA VAL A 359 14.16 12.05 -8.27
C VAL A 359 13.28 11.57 -9.43
N GLY A 360 12.26 12.35 -9.80
CA GLY A 360 11.17 11.87 -10.62
C GLY A 360 11.49 11.69 -12.09
N TYR A 361 12.22 12.64 -12.68
CA TYR A 361 12.36 12.72 -14.14
C TYR A 361 13.05 11.50 -14.75
N ASP A 362 14.16 11.06 -14.17
CA ASP A 362 14.91 9.91 -14.69
C ASP A 362 14.10 8.60 -14.61
N LEU A 363 13.27 8.45 -13.57
CA LEU A 363 12.34 7.30 -13.41
C LEU A 363 11.32 7.27 -14.54
N ILE A 364 10.68 8.41 -14.83
CA ILE A 364 9.67 8.55 -15.89
C ILE A 364 10.31 8.38 -17.26
N LYS A 365 11.40 9.12 -17.54
CA LYS A 365 12.14 9.08 -18.81
C LYS A 365 12.61 7.67 -19.18
N SER A 366 13.23 7.01 -18.22
CA SER A 366 13.78 5.67 -18.42
C SER A 366 12.67 4.65 -18.72
N SER A 367 11.53 4.74 -18.01
CA SER A 367 10.36 3.89 -18.25
C SER A 367 9.68 4.21 -19.60
N ALA A 368 9.61 5.48 -19.99
CA ALA A 368 9.10 5.90 -21.31
C ALA A 368 9.97 5.35 -22.46
N ASN A 369 11.29 5.33 -22.27
CA ASN A 369 12.20 4.74 -23.26
C ASN A 369 12.02 3.23 -23.39
N PHE A 370 11.76 2.51 -22.27
CA PHE A 370 11.36 1.11 -22.32
C PHE A 370 10.08 0.93 -23.15
N ALA A 371 9.05 1.73 -22.86
CA ALA A 371 7.79 1.65 -23.58
C ALA A 371 7.94 1.85 -25.08
N VAL A 372 8.79 2.79 -25.51
CA VAL A 372 9.10 3.02 -26.94
C VAL A 372 9.77 1.81 -27.57
N ASP A 373 10.81 1.27 -26.93
CA ASP A 373 11.59 0.17 -27.49
C ASP A 373 10.84 -1.17 -27.47
N TYR A 374 9.84 -1.31 -26.58
CA TYR A 374 8.97 -2.48 -26.50
C TYR A 374 7.99 -2.56 -27.68
N LEU A 375 7.61 -1.42 -28.28
CA LEU A 375 6.62 -1.39 -29.35
C LEU A 375 7.20 -1.95 -30.67
N TRP A 376 6.38 -2.73 -31.33
CA TRP A 376 6.64 -3.17 -32.68
C TRP A 376 6.17 -2.13 -33.69
N HIS A 377 7.06 -1.72 -34.61
CA HIS A 377 6.73 -0.83 -35.72
C HIS A 377 6.20 -1.66 -36.90
N LYS A 378 4.92 -1.51 -37.19
CA LYS A 378 4.23 -2.24 -38.26
C LYS A 378 4.61 -1.72 -39.64
N PRO A 379 4.47 -2.55 -40.70
CA PRO A 379 4.70 -2.11 -42.09
C PRO A 379 3.83 -0.94 -42.56
N ASP A 380 2.66 -0.73 -41.94
CA ASP A 380 1.75 0.38 -42.23
C ASP A 380 2.17 1.71 -41.57
N GLY A 381 3.29 1.71 -40.84
CA GLY A 381 3.84 2.88 -40.14
C GLY A 381 3.25 3.12 -38.76
N THR A 382 2.37 2.27 -38.26
CA THR A 382 1.84 2.36 -36.90
C THR A 382 2.67 1.58 -35.89
N TYR A 383 2.54 1.90 -34.61
CA TYR A 383 3.14 1.19 -33.49
C TYR A 383 2.08 0.38 -32.74
N THR A 384 2.41 -0.85 -32.39
CA THR A 384 1.59 -1.72 -31.53
C THR A 384 2.44 -2.49 -30.54
N ALA A 385 1.85 -2.97 -29.46
CA ALA A 385 2.52 -3.81 -28.47
C ALA A 385 2.33 -5.29 -28.85
N ALA A 386 3.44 -5.99 -29.14
CA ALA A 386 3.39 -7.42 -29.48
C ALA A 386 4.66 -8.13 -28.96
N PRO A 387 4.49 -9.20 -28.14
CA PRO A 387 3.24 -9.71 -27.55
C PRO A 387 2.64 -8.77 -26.49
N SER A 388 1.36 -8.89 -26.22
CA SER A 388 0.67 -8.14 -25.16
C SER A 388 -0.43 -8.96 -24.50
N THR A 389 -0.82 -8.57 -23.29
CA THR A 389 -1.87 -9.22 -22.51
C THR A 389 -2.74 -8.18 -21.83
N SER A 390 -3.93 -8.58 -21.42
CA SER A 390 -4.77 -7.84 -20.48
C SER A 390 -4.94 -8.68 -19.21
N PRO A 391 -4.01 -8.59 -18.26
CA PRO A 391 -4.02 -9.49 -17.11
C PRO A 391 -5.30 -9.35 -16.28
N GLU A 392 -5.86 -10.46 -15.79
CA GLU A 392 -5.29 -11.82 -15.70
C GLU A 392 -6.06 -12.85 -16.53
N HIS A 393 -6.56 -12.52 -17.69
CA HIS A 393 -7.35 -13.43 -18.53
C HIS A 393 -7.09 -13.20 -20.02
N GLY A 394 -7.77 -13.99 -20.85
CA GLY A 394 -7.76 -13.84 -22.30
C GLY A 394 -6.48 -14.31 -22.98
N PRO A 395 -6.35 -14.06 -24.27
CA PRO A 395 -5.23 -14.52 -25.07
C PRO A 395 -3.97 -13.66 -24.87
N VAL A 396 -2.85 -14.16 -25.34
CA VAL A 396 -1.71 -13.32 -25.74
C VAL A 396 -2.06 -12.66 -27.06
N ASP A 397 -1.96 -11.36 -27.14
CA ASP A 397 -2.43 -10.53 -28.24
C ASP A 397 -1.29 -9.69 -28.86
N GLN A 398 -1.58 -9.03 -29.95
CA GLN A 398 -0.67 -8.09 -30.62
C GLN A 398 -1.18 -6.64 -30.57
N GLY A 399 -1.76 -6.25 -29.46
CA GLY A 399 -2.31 -4.90 -29.31
C GLY A 399 -3.38 -4.76 -28.24
N ALA A 400 -3.25 -5.46 -27.10
CA ALA A 400 -4.16 -5.30 -25.98
C ALA A 400 -4.27 -3.83 -25.56
N THR A 401 -5.49 -3.34 -25.45
CA THR A 401 -5.82 -1.92 -25.18
C THR A 401 -5.21 -1.44 -23.86
N PHE A 402 -5.16 -2.30 -22.84
CA PHE A 402 -4.47 -1.99 -21.58
C PHE A 402 -3.02 -1.55 -21.81
N VAL A 403 -2.26 -2.32 -22.59
CA VAL A 403 -0.84 -2.01 -22.85
C VAL A 403 -0.69 -0.69 -23.59
N HIS A 404 -1.52 -0.45 -24.61
CA HIS A 404 -1.50 0.82 -25.34
C HIS A 404 -1.90 2.00 -24.45
N ALA A 405 -2.85 1.82 -23.54
CA ALA A 405 -3.27 2.86 -22.61
C ALA A 405 -2.15 3.26 -21.65
N VAL A 406 -1.43 2.28 -21.09
CA VAL A 406 -0.25 2.55 -20.22
C VAL A 406 0.87 3.24 -21.01
N VAL A 407 1.14 2.77 -22.25
CA VAL A 407 2.14 3.42 -23.13
C VAL A 407 1.77 4.88 -23.40
N ARG A 408 0.49 5.17 -23.73
CA ARG A 408 0.04 6.55 -23.93
C ARG A 408 0.29 7.40 -22.70
N GLU A 409 -0.09 6.92 -21.54
CA GLU A 409 0.04 7.64 -20.29
C GLU A 409 1.50 7.96 -19.94
N ILE A 410 2.39 6.96 -19.98
CA ILE A 410 3.81 7.17 -19.63
C ILE A 410 4.53 8.09 -20.62
N LEU A 411 4.18 8.04 -21.91
CA LEU A 411 4.73 8.95 -22.92
C LEU A 411 4.24 10.39 -22.71
N LEU A 412 2.96 10.59 -22.38
CA LEU A 412 2.42 11.91 -22.02
C LEU A 412 3.12 12.46 -20.78
N ASN A 413 3.27 11.65 -19.75
CA ASN A 413 3.94 12.03 -18.51
C ASN A 413 5.41 12.43 -18.76
N ALA A 414 6.14 11.68 -19.61
CA ALA A 414 7.50 12.00 -19.99
C ALA A 414 7.60 13.31 -20.80
N ILE A 415 6.67 13.52 -21.73
CA ILE A 415 6.57 14.75 -22.52
C ILE A 415 6.37 15.95 -21.62
N ASP A 416 5.44 15.87 -20.68
CA ASP A 416 5.09 16.99 -19.81
C ASP A 416 6.15 17.23 -18.73
N ALA A 417 6.77 16.17 -18.20
CA ALA A 417 7.91 16.28 -17.31
C ALA A 417 9.12 16.97 -17.99
N SER A 418 9.42 16.56 -19.23
CA SER A 418 10.45 17.18 -20.06
C SER A 418 10.18 18.67 -20.32
N LYS A 419 8.92 19.06 -20.60
CA LYS A 419 8.51 20.47 -20.75
C LYS A 419 8.66 21.22 -19.44
N ALA A 420 8.19 20.67 -18.33
CA ALA A 420 8.24 21.30 -17.01
C ALA A 420 9.67 21.64 -16.57
N LEU A 421 10.64 20.80 -16.97
CA LEU A 421 12.06 20.99 -16.69
C LEU A 421 12.83 21.69 -17.80
N GLY A 422 12.28 21.80 -19.02
CA GLY A 422 12.97 22.39 -20.16
C GLY A 422 14.11 21.57 -20.74
N VAL A 423 14.04 20.21 -20.61
CA VAL A 423 15.11 19.28 -21.00
C VAL A 423 14.69 18.32 -22.12
N ASP A 424 15.65 17.62 -22.71
CA ASP A 424 15.47 16.44 -23.60
C ASP A 424 14.50 16.68 -24.78
N SER A 425 14.65 17.79 -25.48
CA SER A 425 13.79 18.15 -26.62
C SER A 425 13.83 17.12 -27.75
N LYS A 426 14.94 16.40 -27.93
CA LYS A 426 15.07 15.32 -28.92
C LYS A 426 14.24 14.10 -28.53
N ASP A 427 14.35 13.64 -27.29
CA ASP A 427 13.59 12.49 -26.78
C ASP A 427 12.09 12.81 -26.80
N ARG A 428 11.72 14.04 -26.42
CA ARG A 428 10.33 14.52 -26.49
C ARG A 428 9.75 14.44 -27.89
N LYS A 429 10.51 14.78 -28.94
CA LYS A 429 10.06 14.62 -30.33
C LYS A 429 9.83 13.16 -30.69
N GLN A 430 10.67 12.26 -30.22
CA GLN A 430 10.50 10.81 -30.42
C GLN A 430 9.22 10.33 -29.72
N TRP A 431 9.02 10.67 -28.47
CA TRP A 431 7.81 10.28 -27.73
C TRP A 431 6.52 10.81 -28.39
N GLN A 432 6.53 12.06 -28.85
CA GLN A 432 5.41 12.67 -29.58
C GLN A 432 5.15 11.95 -30.90
N TYR A 433 6.20 11.53 -31.62
CA TYR A 433 6.07 10.80 -32.88
C TYR A 433 5.44 9.42 -32.63
N VAL A 434 5.94 8.66 -31.66
CA VAL A 434 5.41 7.34 -31.31
C VAL A 434 3.96 7.46 -30.86
N LEU A 435 3.64 8.42 -29.99
CA LEU A 435 2.29 8.64 -29.48
C LEU A 435 1.29 8.94 -30.62
N LYS A 436 1.70 9.71 -31.63
CA LYS A 436 0.88 10.04 -32.79
C LYS A 436 0.61 8.82 -33.68
N HIS A 437 1.54 7.88 -33.76
CA HIS A 437 1.46 6.70 -34.62
C HIS A 437 1.09 5.41 -33.85
N LEU A 438 0.81 5.50 -32.57
CA LEU A 438 0.32 4.37 -31.80
C LEU A 438 -1.10 4.01 -32.24
N VAL A 439 -1.38 2.71 -32.43
CA VAL A 439 -2.71 2.20 -32.79
C VAL A 439 -3.79 2.87 -31.92
N PRO A 440 -4.85 3.45 -32.52
CA PRO A 440 -5.90 4.12 -31.76
C PRO A 440 -6.75 3.16 -30.93
N TYR A 441 -7.45 3.67 -29.95
CA TYR A 441 -8.53 2.95 -29.28
C TYR A 441 -9.61 2.56 -30.31
N GLN A 442 -10.22 1.40 -30.16
CA GLN A 442 -11.24 0.86 -31.07
C GLN A 442 -12.55 0.60 -30.35
N ILE A 443 -13.64 0.78 -31.04
CA ILE A 443 -14.99 0.45 -30.56
C ILE A 443 -15.44 -0.81 -31.29
N GLY A 444 -15.86 -1.81 -30.53
CA GLY A 444 -16.26 -3.11 -31.06
C GLY A 444 -17.72 -3.20 -31.49
N ARG A 445 -18.13 -4.39 -31.92
CA ARG A 445 -19.41 -4.69 -32.58
C ARG A 445 -20.68 -4.39 -31.80
N TYR A 446 -20.59 -4.33 -30.44
CA TYR A 446 -21.71 -3.97 -29.57
C TYR A 446 -21.56 -2.61 -28.89
N GLY A 447 -20.60 -1.79 -29.34
CA GLY A 447 -20.38 -0.43 -28.85
C GLY A 447 -19.42 -0.33 -27.68
N GLN A 448 -18.78 -1.42 -27.25
CA GLN A 448 -17.79 -1.45 -26.17
C GLN A 448 -16.44 -0.90 -26.63
N LEU A 449 -15.64 -0.40 -25.67
CA LEU A 449 -14.21 -0.21 -25.87
C LEU A 449 -13.55 -1.59 -25.98
N MET A 450 -12.92 -1.90 -27.11
CA MET A 450 -12.30 -3.20 -27.33
C MET A 450 -11.14 -3.43 -26.35
N GLU A 451 -11.08 -4.62 -25.78
CA GLU A 451 -9.97 -5.05 -24.93
C GLU A 451 -8.77 -5.57 -25.74
N TRP A 452 -9.06 -6.23 -26.86
CA TRP A 452 -8.07 -6.91 -27.69
C TRP A 452 -7.89 -6.23 -29.06
N SER A 453 -6.84 -6.62 -29.78
CA SER A 453 -6.58 -6.11 -31.15
C SER A 453 -7.64 -6.53 -32.18
N THR A 454 -8.40 -7.57 -31.86
CA THR A 454 -9.53 -8.07 -32.65
C THR A 454 -10.79 -8.09 -31.79
N ASP A 455 -11.95 -7.89 -32.40
CA ASP A 455 -13.24 -7.81 -31.70
C ASP A 455 -13.73 -9.21 -31.25
N ILE A 456 -13.08 -9.74 -30.20
CA ILE A 456 -13.41 -11.03 -29.58
C ILE A 456 -14.10 -10.88 -28.22
N ASP A 457 -14.34 -9.65 -27.77
CA ASP A 457 -14.97 -9.38 -26.49
C ASP A 457 -16.36 -10.05 -26.42
N ASP A 458 -16.67 -10.63 -25.25
CA ASP A 458 -17.97 -11.22 -24.96
C ASP A 458 -18.78 -10.26 -24.05
N PRO A 459 -19.99 -9.81 -24.50
CA PRO A 459 -20.84 -8.94 -23.67
C PRO A 459 -21.38 -9.63 -22.42
N LYS A 460 -21.15 -10.93 -22.27
CA LYS A 460 -21.50 -11.70 -21.06
C LYS A 460 -20.30 -12.03 -20.18
N ASP A 461 -19.12 -11.54 -20.53
CA ASP A 461 -17.94 -11.75 -19.70
C ASP A 461 -18.09 -11.00 -18.36
N GLU A 462 -18.10 -11.76 -17.29
CA GLU A 462 -18.19 -11.27 -15.91
C GLU A 462 -16.83 -11.20 -15.22
N HIS A 463 -15.74 -11.26 -16.00
CA HIS A 463 -14.40 -11.20 -15.41
C HIS A 463 -14.22 -9.87 -14.66
N ARG A 464 -13.64 -9.95 -13.46
CA ARG A 464 -13.53 -8.81 -12.53
C ARG A 464 -12.55 -7.72 -12.99
N HIS A 465 -11.62 -8.03 -13.90
CA HIS A 465 -10.65 -7.07 -14.38
C HIS A 465 -11.14 -6.38 -15.65
N VAL A 466 -11.01 -5.07 -15.66
CA VAL A 466 -11.37 -4.19 -16.78
C VAL A 466 -10.16 -3.35 -17.18
N ASN A 467 -9.01 -3.99 -17.36
CA ASN A 467 -7.72 -3.31 -17.58
C ASN A 467 -7.72 -2.38 -18.78
N HIS A 468 -8.47 -2.69 -19.84
CA HIS A 468 -8.62 -1.86 -21.02
C HIS A 468 -9.26 -0.50 -20.72
N LEU A 469 -9.89 -0.33 -19.55
CA LEU A 469 -10.36 0.96 -19.06
C LEU A 469 -9.28 1.80 -18.36
N PHE A 470 -8.02 1.36 -18.35
CA PHE A 470 -6.92 2.12 -17.77
C PHE A 470 -6.86 3.58 -18.25
N GLY A 471 -7.13 3.80 -19.54
CA GLY A 471 -7.15 5.16 -20.11
C GLY A 471 -8.22 6.08 -19.55
N LEU A 472 -9.30 5.52 -18.95
CA LEU A 472 -10.33 6.28 -18.23
C LEU A 472 -9.92 6.54 -16.77
N HIS A 473 -9.41 5.50 -16.09
CA HIS A 473 -8.87 5.56 -14.75
C HIS A 473 -7.90 4.40 -14.49
N PRO A 474 -6.69 4.65 -13.95
CA PRO A 474 -6.14 5.92 -13.44
C PRO A 474 -5.54 6.84 -14.52
N GLY A 475 -5.44 6.41 -15.78
CA GLY A 475 -4.98 7.25 -16.87
C GLY A 475 -5.94 8.41 -17.21
N HIS A 476 -5.53 9.27 -18.12
CA HIS A 476 -6.24 10.51 -18.46
C HIS A 476 -6.53 10.62 -19.98
N THR A 477 -6.34 9.53 -20.73
CA THR A 477 -6.46 9.53 -22.19
C THR A 477 -7.88 9.37 -22.69
N LEU A 478 -8.80 8.94 -21.82
CA LEU A 478 -10.24 8.88 -22.07
C LEU A 478 -10.97 9.84 -21.13
N SER A 479 -11.85 10.66 -21.69
CA SER A 479 -12.58 11.66 -20.92
C SER A 479 -13.92 11.98 -21.56
N PRO A 480 -15.00 12.17 -20.79
CA PRO A 480 -16.30 12.58 -21.34
C PRO A 480 -16.26 13.95 -22.02
N ILE A 481 -15.23 14.76 -21.78
CA ILE A 481 -15.06 16.09 -22.37
C ILE A 481 -14.29 16.02 -23.67
N THR A 482 -13.16 15.29 -23.72
CA THR A 482 -12.24 15.29 -24.86
C THR A 482 -12.42 14.10 -25.80
N THR A 483 -12.94 12.99 -25.30
CA THR A 483 -13.18 11.74 -26.05
C THR A 483 -14.55 11.12 -25.71
N PRO A 484 -15.67 11.86 -25.92
CA PRO A 484 -16.99 11.43 -25.45
C PRO A 484 -17.44 10.08 -26.07
N GLU A 485 -17.13 9.81 -27.33
CA GLU A 485 -17.46 8.57 -27.99
C GLU A 485 -16.76 7.35 -27.34
N LEU A 486 -15.45 7.46 -27.13
CA LEU A 486 -14.68 6.42 -26.45
C LEU A 486 -15.08 6.25 -24.97
N THR A 487 -15.47 7.34 -24.32
CA THR A 487 -15.98 7.28 -22.94
C THR A 487 -17.34 6.58 -22.87
N ASN A 488 -18.21 6.78 -23.85
CA ASN A 488 -19.46 6.02 -23.96
C ASN A 488 -19.18 4.53 -24.21
N ALA A 489 -18.20 4.21 -25.04
CA ALA A 489 -17.78 2.82 -25.26
C ALA A 489 -17.20 2.18 -23.97
N ALA A 490 -16.44 2.93 -23.19
CA ALA A 490 -15.98 2.49 -21.88
C ALA A 490 -17.14 2.27 -20.87
N LYS A 491 -18.21 3.07 -20.96
CA LYS A 491 -19.42 2.86 -20.16
C LYS A 491 -20.12 1.55 -20.51
N VAL A 492 -20.18 1.19 -21.80
CA VAL A 492 -20.75 -0.09 -22.26
C VAL A 492 -20.01 -1.28 -21.63
N VAL A 493 -18.68 -1.20 -21.47
CA VAL A 493 -17.87 -2.23 -20.77
C VAL A 493 -18.29 -2.39 -19.30
N LEU A 494 -18.65 -1.30 -18.63
CA LEU A 494 -19.01 -1.34 -17.20
C LEU A 494 -20.42 -1.90 -16.95
N GLU A 495 -21.31 -1.96 -17.94
CA GLU A 495 -22.68 -2.43 -17.77
C GLU A 495 -22.77 -3.90 -17.32
N PRO A 496 -22.10 -4.88 -17.95
CA PRO A 496 -22.06 -6.26 -17.48
C PRO A 496 -21.38 -6.41 -16.12
N VAL A 497 -20.25 -5.74 -15.93
CA VAL A 497 -19.44 -5.80 -14.72
C VAL A 497 -20.16 -5.17 -13.52
N SER A 498 -20.98 -4.14 -13.74
CA SER A 498 -21.72 -3.46 -12.67
C SER A 498 -22.78 -4.36 -12.02
N TYR A 499 -23.30 -5.35 -12.75
CA TYR A 499 -24.29 -6.29 -12.22
C TYR A 499 -23.66 -7.29 -11.21
N THR A 500 -22.36 -7.59 -11.34
CA THR A 500 -21.66 -8.58 -10.55
C THR A 500 -20.73 -8.00 -9.48
N HIS A 501 -20.21 -6.78 -9.67
CA HIS A 501 -19.12 -6.25 -8.84
C HIS A 501 -19.45 -4.95 -8.06
N LEU A 502 -20.50 -4.22 -8.41
CA LEU A 502 -20.97 -3.08 -7.65
C LEU A 502 -21.86 -3.48 -6.46
N THR A 503 -22.32 -4.73 -6.38
CA THR A 503 -22.75 -5.31 -5.14
C THR A 503 -21.50 -5.69 -4.35
N LEU A 504 -21.24 -5.01 -3.22
CA LEU A 504 -20.19 -5.38 -2.28
C LEU A 504 -20.09 -6.90 -2.17
N PRO A 505 -18.89 -7.50 -2.25
CA PRO A 505 -18.76 -8.94 -2.17
C PRO A 505 -19.41 -9.42 -0.87
N THR A 506 -20.51 -10.14 -1.02
CA THR A 506 -21.30 -10.64 0.12
C THR A 506 -20.68 -11.90 0.71
N ASN A 507 -19.59 -12.40 0.12
CA ASN A 507 -18.94 -13.64 0.53
C ASN A 507 -17.41 -13.47 0.52
N SER A 508 -16.87 -13.07 1.64
CA SER A 508 -15.52 -13.39 2.08
C SER A 508 -15.45 -13.31 3.60
#